data_af95637a193a6dbc43b58f815bac9c33
#
_entry.id   af95637a193a6dbc43b58f815bac9c33
#
_cell.length_a   1.000
_cell.length_b   1.000
_cell.length_c   1.000
_cell.angle_alpha   90.00
_cell.angle_beta   90.00
_cell.angle_gamma   90.00
#
_symmetry.space_group_name_H-M   'P 1'
#
loop_
_entity.id
_entity.type
_entity.pdbx_description
1 polymer ?
#
loop_
_entity_poly.entity_id
_entity_poly.type
_entity_poly.pdbx_seq_one_letter_code
_entity_poly.pdbx_strand_id
1 'polypeptide(L)'
;MFGKKKEPEYTELTGLLGVGADYHVYHMTKKDYLTAWLIGAAVGIVVIFAFFRSLLFTLAGAVIAAMLAPGYYCEFRKKQRLNQLRLQFKDLLESLTASYSAGKNTVDAFQDAKGDMESIYGSDADIVDEVQIICTGLSNNINIEQLLLDFAKRCGLSDVLSFANVFEVCNRQGSDLKRIVSETRDILNDK
;
A
#
# COMPACT_ATOMS: atom_id res chain seq x y z
N MET A 1 -12.65 -16.32 -33.13
CA MET A 1 -11.28 -15.80 -33.13
C MET A 1 -11.26 -14.55 -32.24
N PHE A 2 -11.18 -14.75 -30.92
CA PHE A 2 -11.16 -13.62 -29.94
C PHE A 2 -9.73 -13.18 -29.77
N GLY A 3 -9.40 -12.00 -30.34
CA GLY A 3 -8.11 -11.36 -30.17
C GLY A 3 -7.91 -11.00 -28.70
N LYS A 4 -6.94 -11.62 -28.02
CA LYS A 4 -6.39 -11.15 -26.75
C LYS A 4 -5.89 -9.72 -26.98
N LYS A 5 -6.62 -8.72 -26.46
CA LYS A 5 -6.11 -7.36 -26.30
C LYS A 5 -4.88 -7.50 -25.41
N LYS A 6 -3.68 -7.27 -25.95
CA LYS A 6 -2.46 -7.09 -25.15
C LYS A 6 -2.74 -5.91 -24.23
N GLU A 7 -2.89 -6.17 -22.95
CA GLU A 7 -2.78 -5.11 -21.95
C GLU A 7 -1.39 -4.47 -22.12
N PRO A 8 -1.29 -3.14 -22.03
CA PRO A 8 0.01 -2.48 -22.08
C PRO A 8 0.89 -3.11 -20.99
N GLU A 9 2.09 -3.51 -21.37
CA GLU A 9 3.11 -4.07 -20.49
C GLU A 9 3.39 -3.01 -19.42
N TYR A 10 2.83 -3.22 -18.21
CA TYR A 10 3.01 -2.31 -17.09
C TYR A 10 4.48 -2.38 -16.66
N THR A 11 5.20 -1.28 -16.81
CA THR A 11 6.57 -1.16 -16.30
C THR A 11 6.49 -0.84 -14.81
N GLU A 12 7.00 -1.72 -13.96
CA GLU A 12 7.02 -1.51 -12.52
C GLU A 12 7.76 -0.22 -12.16
N LEU A 13 7.15 0.53 -11.25
CA LEU A 13 7.72 1.78 -10.76
C LEU A 13 8.83 1.46 -9.76
N THR A 14 10.07 1.74 -10.14
CA THR A 14 11.20 1.72 -9.21
C THR A 14 11.34 3.08 -8.56
N GLY A 15 11.50 3.10 -7.22
CA GLY A 15 11.67 4.33 -6.45
C GLY A 15 12.94 5.12 -6.85
N LEU A 16 13.02 6.38 -6.44
CA LEU A 16 14.14 7.29 -6.73
C LEU A 16 15.52 6.74 -6.35
N LEU A 17 15.59 5.89 -5.32
CA LEU A 17 16.83 5.22 -4.88
C LEU A 17 17.05 3.86 -5.57
N GLY A 18 16.24 3.49 -6.56
CA GLY A 18 16.27 2.15 -7.16
C GLY A 18 15.73 1.04 -6.27
N VAL A 19 15.14 1.41 -5.12
CA VAL A 19 14.51 0.52 -4.14
C VAL A 19 13.11 1.03 -3.83
N GLY A 20 12.25 0.15 -3.35
CA GLY A 20 10.87 0.47 -2.99
C GLY A 20 9.88 -0.43 -3.72
N ALA A 21 8.81 -0.80 -3.03
CA ALA A 21 7.75 -1.63 -3.59
C ALA A 21 6.84 -0.82 -4.51
N ASP A 22 6.47 -1.40 -5.65
CA ASP A 22 5.36 -0.90 -6.46
C ASP A 22 4.06 -1.54 -5.97
N TYR A 23 3.20 -0.74 -5.34
CA TYR A 23 1.93 -1.21 -4.77
C TYR A 23 0.83 -1.38 -5.82
N HIS A 24 1.09 -0.99 -7.07
CA HIS A 24 0.15 -1.23 -8.18
C HIS A 24 0.17 -2.68 -8.64
N VAL A 25 1.24 -3.44 -8.34
CA VAL A 25 1.39 -4.85 -8.70
C VAL A 25 1.48 -5.69 -7.42
N TYR A 26 0.68 -6.75 -7.34
CA TYR A 26 0.77 -7.73 -6.26
C TYR A 26 1.35 -9.04 -6.80
N HIS A 27 2.54 -9.40 -6.35
CA HIS A 27 3.17 -10.68 -6.70
C HIS A 27 2.64 -11.79 -5.81
N MET A 28 1.80 -12.64 -6.39
CA MET A 28 1.23 -13.79 -5.66
C MET A 28 2.31 -14.82 -5.34
N THR A 29 2.43 -15.16 -4.06
CA THR A 29 3.27 -16.28 -3.61
C THR A 29 2.58 -17.61 -3.97
N LYS A 30 3.36 -18.69 -4.11
CA LYS A 30 2.82 -20.05 -4.36
C LYS A 30 1.74 -20.45 -3.32
N LYS A 31 1.89 -20.01 -2.08
CA LYS A 31 0.91 -20.22 -1.01
C LYS A 31 -0.40 -19.46 -1.28
N ASP A 32 -0.32 -18.21 -1.77
CA ASP A 32 -1.50 -17.40 -2.11
C ASP A 32 -2.29 -18.03 -3.27
N TYR A 33 -1.58 -18.59 -4.25
CA TYR A 33 -2.19 -19.33 -5.35
C TYR A 33 -2.95 -20.56 -4.87
N LEU A 34 -2.34 -21.35 -3.97
CA LEU A 34 -2.96 -22.55 -3.40
C LEU A 34 -4.20 -22.18 -2.55
N THR A 35 -4.10 -21.14 -1.72
CA THR A 35 -5.23 -20.70 -0.89
C THR A 35 -6.38 -20.14 -1.74
N ALA A 36 -6.08 -19.36 -2.78
CA ALA A 36 -7.08 -18.86 -3.72
C ALA A 36 -7.81 -20.02 -4.43
N TRP A 37 -7.06 -21.03 -4.86
CA TRP A 37 -7.62 -22.22 -5.53
C TRP A 37 -8.52 -23.04 -4.61
N LEU A 38 -8.12 -23.25 -3.35
CA LEU A 38 -8.92 -23.97 -2.35
C LEU A 38 -10.22 -23.21 -2.02
N ILE A 39 -10.14 -21.88 -1.84
CA ILE A 39 -11.33 -21.05 -1.56
C ILE A 39 -12.28 -21.09 -2.76
N GLY A 40 -11.76 -20.92 -3.98
CA GLY A 40 -12.57 -20.97 -5.20
C GLY A 40 -13.27 -22.32 -5.38
N ALA A 41 -12.56 -23.42 -5.15
CA ALA A 41 -13.13 -24.76 -5.21
C ALA A 41 -14.22 -24.97 -4.15
N ALA A 42 -13.98 -24.56 -2.90
CA ALA A 42 -14.97 -24.69 -1.81
C ALA A 42 -16.25 -23.91 -2.11
N VAL A 43 -16.13 -22.65 -2.56
CA VAL A 43 -17.29 -21.83 -2.94
C VAL A 43 -18.04 -22.45 -4.12
N GLY A 44 -17.31 -22.92 -5.14
CA GLY A 44 -17.91 -23.58 -6.29
C GLY A 44 -18.70 -24.84 -5.92
N ILE A 45 -18.14 -25.68 -5.04
CA ILE A 45 -18.84 -26.88 -4.54
C ILE A 45 -20.14 -26.50 -3.83
N VAL A 46 -20.10 -25.54 -2.89
CA VAL A 46 -21.27 -25.14 -2.10
C VAL A 46 -22.37 -24.57 -3.01
N VAL A 47 -22.05 -23.66 -3.90
CA VAL A 47 -23.01 -22.98 -4.75
C VAL A 47 -23.67 -23.98 -5.73
N ILE A 48 -22.88 -24.81 -6.42
CA ILE A 48 -23.43 -25.68 -7.46
C ILE A 48 -24.14 -26.87 -6.85
N PHE A 49 -23.67 -27.43 -5.72
CA PHE A 49 -24.36 -28.49 -5.02
C PHE A 49 -25.76 -28.04 -4.51
N ALA A 50 -25.87 -26.79 -4.04
CA ALA A 50 -27.14 -26.22 -3.60
C ALA A 50 -28.20 -26.13 -4.73
N PHE A 51 -27.77 -25.86 -5.98
CA PHE A 51 -28.67 -25.68 -7.10
C PHE A 51 -28.96 -26.97 -7.88
N PHE A 52 -27.98 -27.82 -8.11
CA PHE A 52 -28.09 -28.92 -9.04
C PHE A 52 -28.19 -30.34 -8.43
N ARG A 53 -27.83 -30.52 -7.16
CA ARG A 53 -27.79 -31.84 -6.46
C ARG A 53 -27.18 -32.99 -7.28
N SER A 54 -26.42 -32.66 -8.32
CA SER A 54 -25.75 -33.61 -9.23
C SER A 54 -24.26 -33.50 -9.08
N LEU A 55 -23.60 -34.60 -8.79
CA LEU A 55 -22.16 -34.67 -8.52
C LEU A 55 -21.32 -34.23 -9.73
N LEU A 56 -21.77 -34.52 -10.91
CA LEU A 56 -21.07 -34.23 -12.16
C LEU A 56 -21.00 -32.73 -12.47
N PHE A 57 -22.12 -32.01 -12.31
CA PHE A 57 -22.18 -30.57 -12.49
C PHE A 57 -21.42 -29.83 -11.39
N THR A 58 -21.45 -30.36 -10.15
CA THR A 58 -20.70 -29.79 -9.00
C THR A 58 -19.21 -29.86 -9.25
N LEU A 59 -18.70 -30.98 -9.79
CA LEU A 59 -17.26 -31.11 -10.07
C LEU A 59 -16.81 -30.17 -11.19
N ALA A 60 -17.56 -30.07 -12.27
CA ALA A 60 -17.26 -29.19 -13.40
C ALA A 60 -17.23 -27.70 -12.97
N GLY A 61 -18.22 -27.29 -12.18
CA GLY A 61 -18.28 -25.91 -11.70
C GLY A 61 -17.23 -25.55 -10.66
N ALA A 62 -16.85 -26.51 -9.80
CA ALA A 62 -15.74 -26.30 -8.86
C ALA A 62 -14.41 -26.03 -9.59
N VAL A 63 -14.16 -26.73 -10.69
CA VAL A 63 -12.96 -26.51 -11.53
C VAL A 63 -12.98 -25.10 -12.15
N ILE A 64 -14.13 -24.68 -12.71
CA ILE A 64 -14.27 -23.34 -13.32
C ILE A 64 -14.08 -22.25 -12.25
N ALA A 65 -14.72 -22.39 -11.07
CA ALA A 65 -14.59 -21.45 -9.98
C ALA A 65 -13.13 -21.35 -9.47
N ALA A 66 -12.44 -22.49 -9.36
CA ALA A 66 -11.03 -22.53 -8.97
C ALA A 66 -10.11 -21.82 -9.98
N MET A 67 -10.41 -21.90 -11.28
CA MET A 67 -9.63 -21.20 -12.32
C MET A 67 -9.80 -19.68 -12.29
N LEU A 68 -10.98 -19.19 -11.89
CA LEU A 68 -11.26 -17.74 -11.82
C LEU A 68 -10.81 -17.12 -10.47
N ALA A 69 -10.75 -17.91 -9.41
CA ALA A 69 -10.45 -17.46 -8.05
C ALA A 69 -9.10 -16.68 -7.91
N PRO A 70 -7.97 -17.07 -8.54
CA PRO A 70 -6.71 -16.35 -8.38
C PRO A 70 -6.76 -14.88 -8.81
N GLY A 71 -7.49 -14.56 -9.88
CA GLY A 71 -7.65 -13.18 -10.36
C GLY A 71 -8.35 -12.29 -9.32
N TYR A 72 -9.46 -12.75 -8.78
CA TYR A 72 -10.21 -12.03 -7.75
C TYR A 72 -9.44 -11.94 -6.42
N TYR A 73 -8.73 -13.00 -6.07
CA TYR A 73 -7.92 -13.04 -4.85
C TYR A 73 -6.76 -12.04 -4.91
N CYS A 74 -6.08 -11.93 -6.06
CA CYS A 74 -5.01 -10.98 -6.29
C CYS A 74 -5.50 -9.53 -6.07
N GLU A 75 -6.61 -9.16 -6.71
CA GLU A 75 -7.23 -7.83 -6.55
C GLU A 75 -7.64 -7.55 -5.09
N PHE A 76 -8.21 -8.55 -4.43
CA PHE A 76 -8.59 -8.43 -3.02
C PHE A 76 -7.38 -8.20 -2.11
N ARG A 77 -6.30 -8.97 -2.29
CA ARG A 77 -5.05 -8.84 -1.53
C ARG A 77 -4.37 -7.50 -1.77
N LYS A 78 -4.34 -7.04 -3.02
CA LYS A 78 -3.84 -5.71 -3.37
C LYS A 78 -4.60 -4.61 -2.62
N LYS A 79 -5.93 -4.64 -2.68
CA LYS A 79 -6.76 -3.66 -1.97
C LYS A 79 -6.56 -3.72 -0.45
N GLN A 80 -6.44 -4.91 0.11
CA GLN A 80 -6.18 -5.10 1.53
C GLN A 80 -4.83 -4.51 1.94
N ARG A 81 -3.76 -4.77 1.17
CA ARG A 81 -2.43 -4.21 1.40
C ARG A 81 -2.43 -2.68 1.33
N LEU A 82 -3.07 -2.10 0.31
CA LEU A 82 -3.19 -0.65 0.19
C LEU A 82 -4.00 -0.02 1.33
N ASN A 83 -5.07 -0.68 1.76
CA ASN A 83 -5.87 -0.20 2.88
C ASN A 83 -5.10 -0.27 4.21
N GLN A 84 -4.30 -1.31 4.40
CA GLN A 84 -3.42 -1.43 5.55
C GLN A 84 -2.33 -0.35 5.54
N LEU A 85 -1.68 -0.11 4.38
CA LEU A 85 -0.69 0.96 4.23
C LEU A 85 -1.30 2.34 4.51
N ARG A 86 -2.55 2.56 4.12
CA ARG A 86 -3.28 3.80 4.41
C ARG A 86 -3.48 4.02 5.91
N LEU A 87 -3.83 2.96 6.66
CA LEU A 87 -3.96 3.04 8.13
C LEU A 87 -2.60 3.30 8.78
N GLN A 88 -1.57 2.58 8.38
CA GLN A 88 -0.20 2.78 8.86
C GLN A 88 0.31 4.20 8.56
N PHE A 89 -0.10 4.78 7.42
CA PHE A 89 0.26 6.16 7.08
C PHE A 89 -0.39 7.19 8.02
N LYS A 90 -1.60 6.94 8.53
CA LYS A 90 -2.21 7.80 9.56
C LYS A 90 -1.38 7.81 10.83
N ASP A 91 -0.94 6.65 11.29
CA ASP A 91 -0.13 6.55 12.51
C ASP A 91 1.26 7.17 12.31
N LEU A 92 1.83 7.07 11.10
CA LEU A 92 3.04 7.81 10.72
C LEU A 92 2.85 9.33 10.87
N LEU A 93 1.73 9.88 10.40
CA LEU A 93 1.43 11.31 10.55
C LEU A 93 1.26 11.71 12.02
N GLU A 94 0.74 10.83 12.88
CA GLU A 94 0.64 11.08 14.31
C GLU A 94 2.01 11.18 14.96
N SER A 95 2.91 10.24 14.67
CA SER A 95 4.31 10.28 15.16
C SER A 95 5.06 11.52 14.66
N LEU A 96 4.92 11.87 13.36
CA LEU A 96 5.51 13.08 12.81
C LEU A 96 4.96 14.35 13.49
N THR A 97 3.65 14.40 13.77
CA THR A 97 3.03 15.53 14.49
C THR A 97 3.64 15.70 15.89
N ALA A 98 3.86 14.61 16.60
CA ALA A 98 4.51 14.62 17.91
C ALA A 98 5.96 15.13 17.82
N SER A 99 6.74 14.63 16.87
CA SER A 99 8.14 15.02 16.66
C SER A 99 8.28 16.51 16.27
N TYR A 100 7.45 17.00 15.34
CA TYR A 100 7.44 18.43 14.99
C TYR A 100 6.94 19.31 16.14
N SER A 101 6.03 18.81 16.99
CA SER A 101 5.56 19.50 18.18
C SER A 101 6.66 19.64 19.25
N ALA A 102 7.58 18.68 19.29
CA ALA A 102 8.78 18.74 20.13
C ALA A 102 9.89 19.62 19.53
N GLY A 103 9.66 20.25 18.38
CA GLY A 103 10.62 21.14 17.72
C GLY A 103 11.73 20.43 16.95
N LYS A 104 11.55 19.15 16.60
CA LYS A 104 12.54 18.41 15.83
C LYS A 104 12.56 18.88 14.37
N ASN A 105 13.74 18.78 13.74
CA ASN A 105 13.87 18.99 12.30
C ASN A 105 13.31 17.79 11.50
N THR A 106 13.21 17.94 10.19
CA THR A 106 12.60 16.90 9.33
C THR A 106 13.36 15.58 9.39
N VAL A 107 14.67 15.59 9.42
CA VAL A 107 15.49 14.35 9.46
C VAL A 107 15.22 13.59 10.76
N ASP A 108 15.32 14.28 11.89
CA ASP A 108 15.10 13.67 13.21
C ASP A 108 13.64 13.22 13.37
N ALA A 109 12.67 13.98 12.85
CA ALA A 109 11.26 13.62 12.92
C ALA A 109 10.95 12.31 12.16
N PHE A 110 11.53 12.12 10.97
CA PHE A 110 11.35 10.87 10.21
C PHE A 110 12.12 9.70 10.81
N GLN A 111 13.27 9.93 11.45
CA GLN A 111 13.99 8.87 12.16
C GLN A 111 13.23 8.38 13.41
N ASP A 112 12.65 9.29 14.18
CA ASP A 112 11.80 8.91 15.31
C ASP A 112 10.56 8.14 14.84
N ALA A 113 9.88 8.69 13.82
CA ALA A 113 8.69 8.06 13.26
C ALA A 113 8.97 6.66 12.73
N LYS A 114 10.16 6.41 12.16
CA LYS A 114 10.59 5.06 11.80
C LYS A 114 10.63 4.14 13.01
N GLY A 115 11.26 4.56 14.11
CA GLY A 115 11.33 3.78 15.35
C GLY A 115 9.95 3.48 15.93
N ASP A 116 9.05 4.45 15.90
CA ASP A 116 7.66 4.27 16.32
C ASP A 116 6.93 3.24 15.45
N MET A 117 7.05 3.35 14.12
CA MET A 117 6.42 2.40 13.18
C MET A 117 6.98 0.99 13.33
N GLU A 118 8.30 0.84 13.51
CA GLU A 118 8.92 -0.47 13.79
C GLU A 118 8.39 -1.08 15.09
N SER A 119 8.17 -0.26 16.12
CA SER A 119 7.66 -0.71 17.41
C SER A 119 6.19 -1.17 17.35
N ILE A 120 5.37 -0.52 16.51
CA ILE A 120 3.93 -0.80 16.40
C ILE A 120 3.65 -1.95 15.42
N TYR A 121 4.33 -1.96 14.26
CA TYR A 121 4.00 -2.85 13.15
C TYR A 121 5.05 -3.93 12.85
N GLY A 122 6.23 -3.83 13.48
CA GLY A 122 7.38 -4.71 13.21
C GLY A 122 8.19 -4.24 12.00
N SER A 123 9.41 -4.76 11.89
CA SER A 123 10.39 -4.37 10.86
C SER A 123 9.98 -4.69 9.43
N ASP A 124 9.08 -5.67 9.24
CA ASP A 124 8.66 -6.16 7.91
C ASP A 124 7.41 -5.43 7.37
N ALA A 125 6.96 -4.35 8.02
CA ALA A 125 5.78 -3.61 7.61
C ALA A 125 6.09 -2.67 6.43
N ASP A 126 5.17 -2.60 5.46
CA ASP A 126 5.31 -1.75 4.27
C ASP A 126 5.63 -0.29 4.61
N ILE A 127 5.03 0.26 5.67
CA ILE A 127 5.29 1.65 6.09
C ILE A 127 6.71 1.84 6.63
N VAL A 128 7.27 0.83 7.29
CA VAL A 128 8.64 0.89 7.83
C VAL A 128 9.64 0.92 6.69
N ASP A 129 9.44 0.09 5.66
CA ASP A 129 10.25 0.11 4.45
C ASP A 129 10.21 1.48 3.76
N GLU A 130 9.01 2.09 3.64
CA GLU A 130 8.85 3.39 3.01
C GLU A 130 9.52 4.52 3.82
N VAL A 131 9.35 4.53 5.14
CA VAL A 131 10.03 5.51 6.01
C VAL A 131 11.54 5.31 6.01
N GLN A 132 12.01 4.07 5.94
CA GLN A 132 13.45 3.78 5.79
C GLN A 132 14.02 4.33 4.47
N ILE A 133 13.28 4.21 3.36
CA ILE A 133 13.66 4.78 2.06
C ILE A 133 13.74 6.31 2.18
N ILE A 134 12.76 6.95 2.84
CA ILE A 134 12.75 8.39 3.07
C ILE A 134 13.97 8.81 3.91
N CYS A 135 14.25 8.14 5.04
CA CYS A 135 15.40 8.42 5.88
C CYS A 135 16.72 8.27 5.12
N THR A 136 16.84 7.24 4.30
CA THR A 136 18.04 7.02 3.47
C THR A 136 18.20 8.12 2.42
N GLY A 137 17.10 8.54 1.78
CA GLY A 137 17.11 9.64 0.82
C GLY A 137 17.52 10.97 1.47
N LEU A 138 16.98 11.27 2.65
CA LEU A 138 17.35 12.47 3.41
C LEU A 138 18.85 12.46 3.79
N SER A 139 19.39 11.31 4.19
CA SER A 139 20.82 11.15 4.48
C SER A 139 21.70 11.34 3.24
N ASN A 140 21.17 11.09 2.05
CA ASN A 140 21.80 11.34 0.76
C ASN A 140 21.55 12.76 0.21
N ASN A 141 21.02 13.67 1.04
CA ASN A 141 20.66 15.05 0.67
C ASN A 141 19.60 15.16 -0.45
N ILE A 142 18.74 14.16 -0.60
CA ILE A 142 17.58 14.26 -1.50
C ILE A 142 16.48 15.05 -0.77
N ASN A 143 15.82 15.94 -1.51
CA ASN A 143 14.74 16.75 -0.94
C ASN A 143 13.57 15.88 -0.50
N ILE A 144 13.04 16.16 0.69
CA ILE A 144 11.91 15.42 1.26
C ILE A 144 10.68 15.41 0.35
N GLU A 145 10.41 16.50 -0.36
CA GLU A 145 9.28 16.60 -1.30
C GLU A 145 9.38 15.55 -2.41
N GLN A 146 10.58 15.34 -2.95
CA GLN A 146 10.79 14.33 -4.00
C GLN A 146 10.57 12.92 -3.46
N LEU A 147 11.00 12.64 -2.23
CA LEU A 147 10.83 11.35 -1.58
C LEU A 147 9.35 11.05 -1.28
N LEU A 148 8.61 12.04 -0.78
CA LEU A 148 7.18 11.92 -0.52
C LEU A 148 6.37 11.75 -1.81
N LEU A 149 6.72 12.49 -2.88
CA LEU A 149 6.07 12.35 -4.19
C LEU A 149 6.38 10.98 -4.82
N ASP A 150 7.59 10.47 -4.65
CA ASP A 150 7.96 9.12 -5.09
C ASP A 150 7.14 8.05 -4.37
N PHE A 151 7.04 8.13 -3.06
CA PHE A 151 6.18 7.25 -2.27
C PHE A 151 4.72 7.34 -2.74
N ALA A 152 4.18 8.56 -2.92
CA ALA A 152 2.82 8.75 -3.39
C ALA A 152 2.55 8.11 -4.77
N LYS A 153 3.51 8.21 -5.70
CA LYS A 153 3.42 7.60 -7.03
C LYS A 153 3.41 6.06 -6.95
N ARG A 154 4.26 5.48 -6.12
CA ARG A 154 4.38 4.03 -5.98
C ARG A 154 3.18 3.40 -5.25
N CYS A 155 2.62 4.07 -4.24
CA CYS A 155 1.44 3.56 -3.53
C CYS A 155 0.11 3.89 -4.22
N GLY A 156 0.03 4.96 -5.02
CA GLY A 156 -1.20 5.40 -5.69
C GLY A 156 -2.30 5.88 -4.72
N LEU A 157 -1.98 6.12 -3.45
CA LEU A 157 -2.94 6.61 -2.46
C LEU A 157 -3.08 8.14 -2.58
N SER A 158 -4.30 8.60 -2.83
CA SER A 158 -4.63 10.03 -2.95
C SER A 158 -4.28 10.82 -1.69
N ASP A 159 -4.37 10.19 -0.53
CA ASP A 159 -4.10 10.80 0.76
C ASP A 159 -2.59 11.11 0.91
N VAL A 160 -1.73 10.18 0.49
CA VAL A 160 -0.27 10.38 0.48
C VAL A 160 0.13 11.46 -0.53
N LEU A 161 -0.52 11.46 -1.71
CA LEU A 161 -0.25 12.47 -2.74
C LEU A 161 -0.67 13.87 -2.26
N SER A 162 -1.83 13.98 -1.62
CA SER A 162 -2.31 15.26 -1.06
C SER A 162 -1.35 15.77 0.01
N PHE A 163 -0.90 14.89 0.90
CA PHE A 163 0.10 15.23 1.91
C PHE A 163 1.41 15.71 1.28
N ALA A 164 1.95 14.98 0.30
CA ALA A 164 3.19 15.33 -0.38
C ALA A 164 3.13 16.72 -1.03
N ASN A 165 2.01 17.05 -1.72
CA ASN A 165 1.82 18.34 -2.36
C ASN A 165 1.70 19.50 -1.35
N VAL A 166 0.94 19.30 -0.28
CA VAL A 166 0.78 20.32 0.77
C VAL A 166 2.11 20.52 1.51
N PHE A 167 2.82 19.44 1.82
CA PHE A 167 4.12 19.48 2.45
C PHE A 167 5.16 20.26 1.61
N GLU A 168 5.19 20.04 0.28
CA GLU A 168 6.05 20.75 -0.65
C GLU A 168 5.82 22.28 -0.57
N VAL A 169 4.56 22.72 -0.69
CA VAL A 169 4.22 24.14 -0.66
C VAL A 169 4.67 24.79 0.64
N CYS A 170 4.48 24.11 1.75
CA CYS A 170 4.72 24.67 3.06
C CYS A 170 6.20 24.65 3.47
N ASN A 171 6.93 23.62 3.09
CA ASN A 171 8.38 23.57 3.31
C ASN A 171 9.08 24.70 2.56
N ARG A 172 8.65 25.01 1.33
CA ARG A 172 9.18 26.14 0.54
C ARG A 172 8.86 27.53 1.14
N GLN A 173 7.70 27.65 1.78
CA GLN A 173 7.25 28.92 2.36
C GLN A 173 7.75 29.15 3.79
N GLY A 174 8.48 28.19 4.38
CA GLY A 174 8.90 28.22 5.79
C GLY A 174 7.71 28.18 6.77
N SER A 175 6.59 27.61 6.32
CA SER A 175 5.37 27.49 7.11
C SER A 175 5.49 26.45 8.21
N ASP A 176 4.61 26.52 9.19
CA ASP A 176 4.57 25.59 10.33
C ASP A 176 4.21 24.17 9.87
N LEU A 177 5.22 23.33 9.65
CA LEU A 177 5.08 21.92 9.26
C LEU A 177 4.22 21.13 10.24
N LYS A 178 4.29 21.45 11.54
CA LYS A 178 3.45 20.83 12.57
C LYS A 178 1.95 20.99 12.24
N ARG A 179 1.52 22.21 11.90
CA ARG A 179 0.13 22.48 11.59
C ARG A 179 -0.36 21.63 10.42
N ILE A 180 0.44 21.51 9.38
CA ILE A 180 0.08 20.79 8.16
C ILE A 180 -0.02 19.29 8.38
N VAL A 181 0.97 18.71 9.07
CA VAL A 181 0.95 17.29 9.40
C VAL A 181 -0.28 16.98 10.27
N SER A 182 -0.59 17.85 11.25
CA SER A 182 -1.77 17.71 12.10
C SER A 182 -3.08 17.84 11.32
N GLU A 183 -3.24 18.86 10.47
CA GLU A 183 -4.44 19.04 9.64
C GLU A 183 -4.65 17.86 8.69
N THR A 184 -3.58 17.34 8.07
CA THR A 184 -3.67 16.17 7.19
C THR A 184 -4.11 14.92 7.95
N ARG A 185 -3.55 14.68 9.13
CA ARG A 185 -3.95 13.58 10.01
C ARG A 185 -5.44 13.67 10.36
N ASP A 186 -5.91 14.86 10.75
CA ASP A 186 -7.31 15.07 11.17
C ASP A 186 -8.27 14.81 10.00
N ILE A 187 -7.96 15.27 8.78
CA ILE A 187 -8.74 14.98 7.58
C ILE A 187 -8.78 13.47 7.27
N LEU A 188 -7.70 12.75 7.52
CA LEU A 188 -7.65 11.31 7.30
C LEU A 188 -8.42 10.51 8.36
N ASN A 189 -8.52 11.03 9.57
CA ASN A 189 -9.27 10.38 10.64
C ASN A 189 -10.79 10.51 10.46
N ASP A 190 -11.25 11.55 9.75
CA ASP A 190 -12.67 11.80 9.48
C ASP A 190 -13.23 10.97 8.30
N LYS A 191 -12.39 10.22 7.57
CA LYS A 191 -12.77 9.33 6.46
C LYS A 191 -12.91 7.87 6.88
#